data_7600af04432e474fd0fe4816852b6cb0
#
_entry.id   7600af04432e474fd0fe4816852b6cb0
#
_cell.length_a   1.000
_cell.length_b   1.000
_cell.length_c   1.000
_cell.angle_alpha   90.00
_cell.angle_beta   90.00
_cell.angle_gamma   90.00
#
_symmetry.space_group_name_H-M   'P 1'
#
loop_
_entity.id
_entity.type
_entity.pdbx_description
1 polymer ?
#
loop_
_entity_poly.entity_id
_entity_poly.type
_entity_poly.pdbx_seq_one_letter_code
_entity_poly.pdbx_strand_id
1 'polypeptide(L)'
;MNQTVKIMTPGPTQVRENVRMARSFVTTNPDLDLTFYEEYKAICDRLSTLLHTNNASYILSGEGILGLEAACASLTAQRRRANGKRVSRSCQAPRQGARL
;
A
#
# COMPACT_ATOMS: atom_id res chain seq x y z
N MET A 1 -6.31 -35.66 -24.19
CA MET A 1 -7.18 -34.84 -23.29
C MET A 1 -6.30 -34.12 -22.30
N ASN A 2 -6.14 -32.81 -22.45
CA ASN A 2 -5.38 -32.01 -21.46
C ASN A 2 -6.23 -31.86 -20.19
N GLN A 3 -5.93 -32.63 -19.16
CA GLN A 3 -6.53 -32.44 -17.84
C GLN A 3 -5.96 -31.14 -17.26
N THR A 4 -6.82 -30.17 -17.12
CA THR A 4 -6.47 -28.92 -16.43
C THR A 4 -6.40 -29.20 -14.94
N VAL A 5 -5.20 -29.41 -14.43
CA VAL A 5 -4.96 -29.63 -13.01
C VAL A 5 -5.22 -28.32 -12.28
N LYS A 6 -6.13 -28.32 -11.31
CA LYS A 6 -6.37 -27.16 -10.44
C LYS A 6 -5.32 -27.11 -9.33
N ILE A 7 -4.62 -25.98 -9.23
CA ILE A 7 -3.68 -25.74 -8.14
C ILE A 7 -4.46 -25.24 -6.92
N MET A 8 -4.42 -26.00 -5.83
CA MET A 8 -5.15 -25.73 -4.58
C MET A 8 -4.21 -25.40 -3.43
N THR A 9 -3.03 -24.87 -3.74
CA THR A 9 -2.05 -24.43 -2.73
C THR A 9 -2.30 -23.00 -2.30
N PRO A 10 -1.91 -22.58 -1.08
CA PRO A 10 -2.01 -21.20 -0.63
C PRO A 10 -1.11 -20.24 -1.44
N GLY A 11 -0.12 -20.77 -2.13
CA GLY A 11 0.77 -20.09 -3.06
C GLY A 11 1.86 -21.02 -3.57
N PRO A 12 2.33 -20.87 -4.79
CA PRO A 12 1.73 -20.08 -5.88
C PRO A 12 0.33 -20.56 -6.28
N THR A 13 -0.53 -19.63 -6.69
CA THR A 13 -1.90 -19.90 -7.09
C THR A 13 -2.07 -19.91 -8.61
N GLN A 14 -3.12 -20.58 -9.08
CA GLN A 14 -3.45 -20.58 -10.49
C GLN A 14 -4.08 -19.24 -10.90
N VAL A 15 -3.50 -18.59 -11.89
CA VAL A 15 -4.05 -17.37 -12.49
C VAL A 15 -5.04 -17.75 -13.60
N ARG A 16 -6.21 -17.11 -13.61
CA ARG A 16 -7.22 -17.33 -14.65
C ARG A 16 -6.67 -16.96 -16.03
N GLU A 17 -7.13 -17.68 -17.06
CA GLU A 17 -6.65 -17.49 -18.42
C GLU A 17 -6.82 -16.06 -18.94
N ASN A 18 -7.96 -15.43 -18.70
CA ASN A 18 -8.21 -14.04 -19.09
C ASN A 18 -7.23 -13.04 -18.44
N VAL A 19 -6.84 -13.27 -17.20
CA VAL A 19 -5.84 -12.45 -16.51
C VAL A 19 -4.44 -12.67 -17.08
N ARG A 20 -4.11 -13.94 -17.39
CA ARG A 20 -2.85 -14.31 -18.02
C ARG A 20 -2.73 -13.72 -19.42
N MET A 21 -3.80 -13.73 -20.19
CA MET A 21 -3.87 -13.12 -21.52
C MET A 21 -3.72 -11.59 -21.45
N ALA A 22 -4.37 -10.95 -20.48
CA ALA A 22 -4.24 -9.50 -20.29
C ALA A 22 -2.80 -9.04 -20.04
N ARG A 23 -1.97 -9.87 -19.40
CA ARG A 23 -0.54 -9.59 -19.17
C ARG A 23 0.33 -9.71 -20.42
N SER A 24 -0.18 -10.28 -21.52
CA SER A 24 0.55 -10.40 -22.80
C SER A 24 0.39 -9.20 -23.71
N PHE A 25 -0.53 -8.29 -23.41
CA PHE A 25 -0.70 -7.07 -24.20
C PHE A 25 0.45 -6.10 -23.94
N VAL A 26 0.92 -5.50 -25.03
CA VAL A 26 1.91 -4.43 -24.94
C VAL A 26 1.22 -3.21 -24.34
N THR A 27 1.79 -2.70 -23.27
CA THR A 27 1.33 -1.47 -22.62
C THR A 27 2.15 -0.27 -23.11
N THR A 28 1.61 0.91 -22.92
CA THR A 28 2.27 2.18 -23.15
C THR A 28 3.45 2.38 -22.19
N ASN A 29 4.30 3.36 -22.45
CA ASN A 29 5.42 3.69 -21.58
C ASN A 29 4.91 4.32 -20.27
N PRO A 30 5.11 3.68 -19.10
CA PRO A 30 4.59 4.17 -17.84
C PRO A 30 5.16 5.52 -17.39
N ASP A 31 6.34 5.90 -17.90
CA ASP A 31 7.02 7.11 -17.47
C ASP A 31 6.62 8.35 -18.30
N LEU A 32 6.11 8.15 -19.50
CA LEU A 32 5.90 9.23 -20.46
C LEU A 32 4.45 9.38 -20.92
N ASP A 33 3.64 8.33 -20.83
CA ASP A 33 2.29 8.32 -21.38
C ASP A 33 1.22 8.69 -20.32
N LEU A 34 0.52 9.79 -20.57
CA LEU A 34 -0.60 10.21 -19.74
C LEU A 34 -1.72 9.17 -19.69
N THR A 35 -1.92 8.42 -20.77
CA THR A 35 -2.91 7.33 -20.82
C THR A 35 -2.61 6.23 -19.79
N PHE A 36 -1.34 5.90 -19.60
CA PHE A 36 -0.96 4.95 -18.54
C PHE A 36 -1.30 5.46 -17.15
N TYR A 37 -1.06 6.76 -16.90
CA TYR A 37 -1.40 7.38 -15.63
C TYR A 37 -2.91 7.35 -15.34
N GLU A 38 -3.72 7.64 -16.35
CA GLU A 38 -5.19 7.60 -16.24
C GLU A 38 -5.69 6.18 -15.97
N GLU A 39 -5.15 5.18 -16.68
CA GLU A 39 -5.47 3.77 -16.46
C GLU A 39 -5.07 3.31 -15.06
N TYR A 40 -3.86 3.65 -14.61
CA TYR A 40 -3.38 3.31 -13.27
C TYR A 40 -4.25 3.91 -12.19
N LYS A 41 -4.61 5.18 -12.35
CA LYS A 41 -5.53 5.86 -11.43
C LYS A 41 -6.89 5.18 -11.39
N ALA A 42 -7.46 4.83 -12.54
CA ALA A 42 -8.73 4.13 -12.62
C ALA A 42 -8.69 2.76 -11.92
N ILE A 43 -7.57 2.04 -12.00
CA ILE A 43 -7.37 0.77 -11.29
C ILE A 43 -7.33 1.02 -9.78
N CYS A 44 -6.58 2.02 -9.31
CA CYS A 44 -6.50 2.38 -7.89
C CYS A 44 -7.88 2.79 -7.32
N ASP A 45 -8.67 3.54 -8.08
CA ASP A 45 -10.02 3.94 -7.68
C ASP A 45 -10.96 2.72 -7.57
N ARG A 46 -10.87 1.77 -8.49
CA ARG A 46 -11.59 0.49 -8.41
C ARG A 46 -11.19 -0.33 -7.19
N LEU A 47 -9.91 -0.35 -6.84
CA LEU A 47 -9.42 -1.02 -5.63
C LEU A 47 -9.97 -0.36 -4.38
N SER A 48 -9.98 0.97 -4.30
CA SER A 48 -10.57 1.70 -3.17
C SER A 48 -12.05 1.39 -3.00
N THR A 49 -12.78 1.31 -4.11
CA THR A 49 -14.19 0.91 -4.12
C THR A 49 -14.37 -0.52 -3.62
N LEU A 50 -13.55 -1.46 -4.08
CA LEU A 50 -13.59 -2.87 -3.66
C LEU A 50 -13.30 -3.03 -2.17
N LEU A 51 -12.39 -2.22 -1.64
CA LEU A 51 -12.01 -2.22 -0.22
C LEU A 51 -12.96 -1.38 0.67
N HIS A 52 -14.00 -0.79 0.09
CA HIS A 52 -14.95 0.09 0.80
C HIS A 52 -14.25 1.20 1.59
N THR A 53 -13.25 1.85 0.99
CA THR A 53 -12.48 2.92 1.64
C THR A 53 -12.50 4.20 0.83
N ASN A 54 -12.47 5.34 1.53
CA ASN A 54 -12.28 6.66 0.93
C ASN A 54 -10.80 7.06 0.84
N ASN A 55 -9.89 6.21 1.35
CA ASN A 55 -8.46 6.44 1.26
C ASN A 55 -7.94 6.03 -0.12
N ALA A 56 -6.88 6.68 -0.57
CA ALA A 56 -6.20 6.30 -1.80
C ALA A 56 -5.57 4.91 -1.67
N SER A 57 -5.82 4.05 -2.66
CA SER A 57 -5.16 2.75 -2.81
C SER A 57 -4.00 2.87 -3.78
N TYR A 58 -2.91 2.18 -3.51
CA TYR A 58 -1.72 2.14 -4.38
C TYR A 58 -1.33 0.70 -4.64
N ILE A 59 -0.82 0.45 -5.85
CA ILE A 59 -0.28 -0.85 -6.23
C ILE A 59 1.24 -0.76 -6.08
N LEU A 60 1.79 -1.56 -5.16
CA LEU A 60 3.24 -1.67 -4.99
C LEU A 60 3.76 -2.80 -5.89
N SER A 61 4.83 -2.51 -6.63
CA SER A 61 5.53 -3.53 -7.41
C SER A 61 6.45 -4.33 -6.48
N GLY A 62 6.07 -5.58 -6.21
CA GLY A 62 6.85 -6.46 -5.33
C GLY A 62 6.03 -7.63 -4.80
N GLU A 63 6.64 -8.39 -3.93
CA GLU A 63 5.96 -9.49 -3.22
C GLU A 63 5.09 -8.97 -2.07
N GLY A 64 4.14 -9.80 -1.59
CA GLY A 64 3.24 -9.44 -0.50
C GLY A 64 3.95 -9.02 0.80
N ILE A 65 5.18 -9.49 1.02
CA ILE A 65 6.00 -9.11 2.17
C ILE A 65 6.34 -7.62 2.18
N LEU A 66 6.48 -6.99 1.00
CA LEU A 66 6.71 -5.55 0.88
C LEU A 66 5.54 -4.75 1.48
N GLY A 67 4.31 -5.20 1.26
CA GLY A 67 3.12 -4.59 1.85
C GLY A 67 3.09 -4.72 3.38
N LEU A 68 3.48 -5.87 3.91
CA LEU A 68 3.59 -6.10 5.35
C LEU A 68 4.67 -5.20 5.98
N GLU A 69 5.83 -5.08 5.35
CA GLU A 69 6.90 -4.20 5.81
C GLU A 69 6.47 -2.73 5.82
N ALA A 70 5.81 -2.27 4.76
CA ALA A 70 5.28 -0.92 4.67
C ALA A 70 4.25 -0.63 5.77
N ALA A 71 3.35 -1.57 6.06
CA ALA A 71 2.39 -1.47 7.15
C ALA A 71 3.06 -1.39 8.52
N CYS A 72 4.01 -2.28 8.80
CA CYS A 72 4.77 -2.28 10.04
C CYS A 72 5.56 -0.98 10.24
N ALA A 73 6.23 -0.49 9.21
CA ALA A 73 6.99 0.75 9.26
C ALA A 73 6.08 1.96 9.54
N SER A 74 4.91 2.02 8.91
CA SER A 74 3.94 3.10 9.10
C SER A 74 3.40 3.13 10.52
N LEU A 75 3.04 1.98 11.09
CA LEU A 75 2.51 1.87 12.45
C LEU A 75 3.56 2.21 13.52
N THR A 76 4.81 1.79 13.32
CA THR A 76 5.90 2.09 14.24
C THR A 76 6.31 3.56 14.19
N ALA A 77 6.30 4.18 13.03
CA ALA A 77 6.57 5.61 12.87
C ALA A 77 5.53 6.47 13.58
N GLN A 78 4.25 6.12 13.50
CA GLN A 78 3.17 6.80 14.22
C GLN A 78 3.34 6.67 15.74
N ARG A 79 3.70 5.51 16.24
CA ARG A 79 3.92 5.27 17.67
C ARG A 79 5.11 6.08 18.21
N ARG A 80 6.21 6.19 17.45
CA ARG A 80 7.35 7.03 17.81
C ARG A 80 6.98 8.52 17.90
N ARG A 81 6.20 9.03 16.95
CA ARG A 81 5.71 10.43 16.96
C ARG A 81 4.79 10.70 18.16
N ALA A 82 3.92 9.78 18.50
CA ALA A 82 3.05 9.91 19.67
C ALA A 82 3.84 9.94 20.98
N ASN A 83 4.83 9.06 21.13
CA ASN A 83 5.69 9.01 22.31
C ASN A 83 6.63 10.23 22.40
N GLY A 84 7.19 10.69 21.28
CA GLY A 84 8.02 11.90 21.23
C GLY A 84 7.27 13.17 21.69
N LYS A 85 6.01 13.32 21.29
CA LYS A 85 5.15 14.40 21.78
C LYS A 85 4.84 14.32 23.28
N ARG A 86 4.78 13.12 23.84
CA ARG A 86 4.54 12.89 25.27
C ARG A 86 5.77 13.28 26.10
N VAL A 87 6.97 12.92 25.64
CA VAL A 87 8.25 13.28 26.29
C VAL A 87 8.47 14.79 26.26
N SER A 88 8.22 15.46 25.14
CA SER A 88 8.41 16.92 25.05
C SER A 88 7.46 17.71 25.93
N ARG A 89 6.26 17.19 26.24
CA ARG A 89 5.33 17.83 27.19
C ARG A 89 5.72 17.63 28.65
N SER A 90 6.35 16.52 29.00
CA SER A 90 6.80 16.24 30.37
C SER A 90 8.10 16.98 30.73
N CYS A 91 8.88 17.45 29.75
CA CYS A 91 10.11 18.21 29.98
C CYS A 91 9.90 19.74 30.14
N GLN A 92 8.67 20.23 29.98
CA GLN A 92 8.35 21.62 30.33
C GLN A 92 8.01 21.73 31.81
N ALA A 93 9.02 21.77 32.64
CA ALA A 93 8.84 22.14 34.03
C ALA A 93 8.28 23.58 34.12
N PRO A 94 7.33 23.86 35.04
CA PRO A 94 6.82 25.22 35.19
C PRO A 94 7.96 26.14 35.61
N ARG A 95 8.21 27.19 34.81
CA ARG A 95 9.11 28.29 35.23
C ARG A 95 8.48 28.93 36.46
N GLN A 96 9.04 28.66 37.62
CA GLN A 96 8.72 29.40 38.83
C GLN A 96 9.11 30.85 38.60
N GLY A 97 8.11 31.72 38.62
CA GLY A 97 8.30 33.15 38.56
C GLY A 97 9.10 33.62 39.77
N ALA A 98 10.26 34.19 39.51
CA ALA A 98 10.95 34.99 40.51
C ALA A 98 10.10 36.22 40.81
N ARG A 99 9.56 36.31 42.01
CA ARG A 99 9.11 37.58 42.61
C ARG A 99 10.32 38.21 43.28
N LEU A 100 10.67 39.39 42.83
CA LEU A 100 11.28 40.43 43.65
C LEU A 100 10.21 41.40 44.11
#